data_9825092946dbc0857c8b0026f2cb1ff5
#
_entry.id   9825092946dbc0857c8b0026f2cb1ff5
#
_cell.length_a   1.000
_cell.length_b   1.000
_cell.length_c   1.000
_cell.angle_alpha   90.00
_cell.angle_beta   90.00
_cell.angle_gamma   90.00
#
_symmetry.space_group_name_H-M   'P 1'
#
loop_
_entity.id
_entity.type
_entity.pdbx_description
1 polymer ?
#
loop_
_entity_poly.entity_id
_entity_poly.type
_entity_poly.pdbx_seq_one_letter_code
_entity_poly.pdbx_strand_id
1 'polypeptide(L)'
;SYRVFKVFNAIILTLISVAMLYPFLYLIAQSFSSTQAIVAGQVGLIPKDFNISTYKYVVTDGKFIPYYGNTIVYSIIGTVCALLFSALLAYPLSKAELYGGKAINKFIIFTMYFSGGMIPNYILMVSLGLRDTVASFILPGMISTYYVILMRSFFLTLPRELEEAGEIDGLDKWGVFWRIAIPLSKPIIATMTLFYVVQYWNDWFD
;
A
#
# COMPACT_ATOMS: atom_id res chain seq x y z
N SER A 1 -14.57 4.36 38.84
CA SER A 1 -14.34 2.91 38.96
C SER A 1 -14.01 2.33 37.59
N TYR A 2 -13.04 1.39 37.52
CA TYR A 2 -12.55 0.77 36.26
C TYR A 2 -13.67 0.11 35.40
N ARG A 3 -14.69 -0.43 36.07
CA ARG A 3 -15.87 -1.01 35.41
C ARG A 3 -16.70 0.05 34.67
N VAL A 4 -16.93 1.19 35.26
CA VAL A 4 -17.68 2.31 34.65
C VAL A 4 -16.91 2.82 33.41
N PHE A 5 -15.59 2.97 33.51
CA PHE A 5 -14.75 3.35 32.37
C PHE A 5 -14.85 2.33 31.24
N LYS A 6 -14.78 1.02 31.50
CA LYS A 6 -14.93 -0.03 30.49
C LYS A 6 -16.26 0.05 29.75
N VAL A 7 -17.36 0.21 30.49
CA VAL A 7 -18.71 0.29 29.91
C VAL A 7 -18.84 1.54 29.03
N PHE A 8 -18.42 2.68 29.57
CA PHE A 8 -18.45 3.94 28.83
C PHE A 8 -17.60 3.88 27.54
N ASN A 9 -16.38 3.37 27.63
CA ASN A 9 -15.50 3.19 26.49
C ASN A 9 -16.09 2.22 25.46
N ALA A 10 -16.67 1.11 25.89
CA ALA A 10 -17.33 0.15 25.01
C ALA A 10 -18.51 0.80 24.26
N ILE A 11 -19.34 1.59 24.94
CA ILE A 11 -20.47 2.31 24.33
C ILE A 11 -19.95 3.28 23.26
N ILE A 12 -18.96 4.12 23.60
CA ILE A 12 -18.39 5.10 22.65
C ILE A 12 -17.80 4.39 21.43
N LEU A 13 -16.97 3.37 21.64
CA LEU A 13 -16.35 2.64 20.54
C LEU A 13 -17.40 1.94 19.66
N THR A 14 -18.45 1.39 20.26
CA THR A 14 -19.55 0.79 19.50
C THR A 14 -20.29 1.83 18.67
N LEU A 15 -20.61 3.01 19.22
CA LEU A 15 -21.28 4.09 18.50
C LEU A 15 -20.44 4.58 17.32
N ILE A 16 -19.13 4.78 17.55
CA ILE A 16 -18.19 5.18 16.48
C ILE A 16 -18.13 4.09 15.40
N SER A 17 -18.03 2.82 15.77
CA SER A 17 -17.99 1.71 14.81
C SER A 17 -19.26 1.61 13.98
N VAL A 18 -20.43 1.76 14.58
CA VAL A 18 -21.72 1.78 13.88
C VAL A 18 -21.81 2.96 12.92
N ALA A 19 -21.38 4.16 13.36
CA ALA A 19 -21.34 5.34 12.50
C ALA A 19 -20.40 5.17 11.29
N MET A 20 -19.24 4.53 11.49
CA MET A 20 -18.29 4.22 10.42
C MET A 20 -18.80 3.13 9.46
N LEU A 21 -19.58 2.18 9.94
CA LEU A 21 -20.16 1.13 9.10
C LEU A 21 -21.36 1.62 8.26
N TYR A 22 -22.05 2.67 8.70
CA TYR A 22 -23.23 3.19 8.04
C TYR A 22 -23.06 3.45 6.53
N PRO A 23 -22.03 4.19 6.06
CA PRO A 23 -21.86 4.45 4.63
C PRO A 23 -21.64 3.17 3.81
N PHE A 24 -20.96 2.17 4.36
CA PHE A 24 -20.76 0.90 3.67
C PHE A 24 -22.06 0.11 3.52
N LEU A 25 -22.85 0.03 4.59
CA LEU A 25 -24.16 -0.62 4.55
C LEU A 25 -25.12 0.09 3.58
N TYR A 26 -25.07 1.42 3.56
CA TYR A 26 -25.85 2.23 2.64
C TYR A 26 -25.46 1.97 1.17
N LEU A 27 -24.16 1.92 0.85
CA LEU A 27 -23.68 1.58 -0.48
C LEU A 27 -24.08 0.16 -0.90
N ILE A 28 -24.02 -0.80 0.01
CA ILE A 28 -24.50 -2.18 -0.24
C ILE A 28 -25.99 -2.16 -0.53
N ALA A 29 -26.80 -1.46 0.25
CA ALA A 29 -28.23 -1.34 0.01
C ALA A 29 -28.55 -0.68 -1.34
N GLN A 30 -27.81 0.37 -1.71
CA GLN A 30 -27.93 1.00 -3.02
C GLN A 30 -27.55 0.04 -4.15
N SER A 31 -26.48 -0.74 -4.03
CA SER A 31 -26.02 -1.62 -5.09
C SER A 31 -27.03 -2.72 -5.46
N PHE A 32 -27.92 -3.05 -4.53
CA PHE A 32 -29.00 -4.00 -4.73
C PHE A 32 -30.38 -3.37 -4.97
N SER A 33 -30.46 -2.05 -5.12
CA SER A 33 -31.71 -1.33 -5.33
C SER A 33 -31.93 -0.96 -6.79
N SER A 34 -33.19 -0.67 -7.17
CA SER A 34 -33.49 -0.20 -8.52
C SER A 34 -32.94 1.23 -8.72
N THR A 35 -32.55 1.55 -9.96
CA THR A 35 -32.06 2.89 -10.32
C THR A 35 -33.11 3.98 -10.00
N GLN A 36 -34.39 3.68 -10.18
CA GLN A 36 -35.47 4.62 -9.86
C GLN A 36 -35.53 4.94 -8.36
N ALA A 37 -35.42 3.92 -7.50
CA ALA A 37 -35.43 4.08 -6.06
C ALA A 37 -34.19 4.88 -5.56
N ILE A 38 -33.03 4.67 -6.19
CA ILE A 38 -31.80 5.40 -5.88
C ILE A 38 -31.95 6.89 -6.24
N VAL A 39 -32.38 7.19 -7.47
CA VAL A 39 -32.56 8.57 -7.94
C VAL A 39 -33.63 9.29 -7.15
N ALA A 40 -34.69 8.58 -6.75
CA ALA A 40 -35.76 9.12 -5.90
C ALA A 40 -35.36 9.32 -4.42
N GLY A 41 -34.10 8.95 -4.02
CA GLY A 41 -33.66 9.06 -2.64
C GLY A 41 -34.39 8.15 -1.64
N GLN A 42 -35.01 7.07 -2.11
CA GLN A 42 -35.88 6.20 -1.30
C GLN A 42 -35.13 5.03 -0.65
N VAL A 43 -33.84 4.85 -0.96
CA VAL A 43 -33.00 3.77 -0.41
C VAL A 43 -32.44 4.20 0.95
N GLY A 44 -32.65 3.33 1.94
CA GLY A 44 -32.05 3.46 3.28
C GLY A 44 -30.94 2.43 3.50
N LEU A 45 -30.95 1.78 4.66
CA LEU A 45 -30.06 0.65 4.98
C LEU A 45 -30.53 -0.68 4.40
N ILE A 46 -31.76 -0.72 3.87
CA ILE A 46 -32.38 -1.90 3.27
C ILE A 46 -32.60 -1.61 1.79
N PRO A 47 -32.24 -2.54 0.89
CA PRO A 47 -32.48 -2.43 -0.53
C PRO A 47 -33.97 -2.19 -0.82
N LYS A 48 -34.29 -1.30 -1.76
CA LYS A 48 -35.65 -1.05 -2.24
C LYS A 48 -35.75 -1.49 -3.70
N ASP A 49 -36.82 -2.22 -4.03
CA ASP A 49 -37.03 -2.82 -5.36
C ASP A 49 -35.78 -3.62 -5.78
N PHE A 50 -35.50 -4.70 -5.06
CA PHE A 50 -34.29 -5.52 -5.20
C PHE A 50 -33.96 -5.81 -6.66
N ASN A 51 -32.73 -5.44 -7.07
CA ASN A 51 -32.32 -5.55 -8.46
C ASN A 51 -30.81 -5.85 -8.55
N ILE A 52 -30.45 -6.82 -9.37
CA ILE A 52 -29.07 -7.21 -9.66
C ILE A 52 -28.64 -6.85 -11.10
N SER A 53 -29.45 -6.09 -11.83
CA SER A 53 -29.18 -5.75 -13.23
C SER A 53 -27.86 -4.99 -13.41
N THR A 54 -27.51 -4.13 -12.48
CA THR A 54 -26.24 -3.40 -12.49
C THR A 54 -25.04 -4.36 -12.42
N TYR A 55 -25.08 -5.36 -11.55
CA TYR A 55 -24.02 -6.38 -11.47
C TYR A 55 -23.94 -7.19 -12.76
N LYS A 56 -25.09 -7.60 -13.29
CA LYS A 56 -25.15 -8.32 -14.56
C LYS A 56 -24.57 -7.47 -15.70
N TYR A 57 -24.94 -6.19 -15.77
CA TYR A 57 -24.41 -5.26 -16.77
C TYR A 57 -22.89 -5.14 -16.67
N VAL A 58 -22.35 -4.87 -15.49
CA VAL A 58 -20.89 -4.73 -15.26
C VAL A 58 -20.12 -5.97 -15.71
N VAL A 59 -20.63 -7.16 -15.40
CA VAL A 59 -19.96 -8.42 -15.78
C VAL A 59 -20.10 -8.72 -17.28
N THR A 60 -21.24 -8.36 -17.90
CA THR A 60 -21.51 -8.65 -19.32
C THR A 60 -21.00 -7.58 -20.28
N ASP A 61 -20.65 -6.37 -19.82
CA ASP A 61 -20.12 -5.29 -20.66
C ASP A 61 -18.75 -5.63 -21.33
N GLY A 62 -18.14 -6.74 -20.94
CA GLY A 62 -16.90 -7.25 -21.52
C GLY A 62 -15.62 -6.45 -21.15
N LYS A 63 -15.75 -5.30 -20.52
CA LYS A 63 -14.62 -4.45 -20.13
C LYS A 63 -14.15 -4.69 -18.68
N PHE A 64 -15.07 -5.08 -17.80
CA PHE A 64 -14.79 -5.25 -16.38
C PHE A 64 -13.68 -6.28 -16.12
N ILE A 65 -13.81 -7.47 -16.74
CA ILE A 65 -12.86 -8.57 -16.53
C ILE A 65 -11.43 -8.21 -16.97
N PRO A 66 -11.20 -7.64 -18.18
CA PRO A 66 -9.88 -7.16 -18.57
C PRO A 66 -9.29 -6.10 -17.63
N TYR A 67 -10.08 -5.11 -17.22
CA TYR A 67 -9.59 -4.04 -16.31
C TYR A 67 -9.28 -4.58 -14.92
N TYR A 68 -10.14 -5.46 -14.40
CA TYR A 68 -9.88 -6.12 -13.12
C TYR A 68 -8.62 -6.99 -13.18
N GLY A 69 -8.42 -7.70 -14.28
CA GLY A 69 -7.19 -8.46 -14.55
C GLY A 69 -5.94 -7.57 -14.57
N ASN A 70 -6.00 -6.41 -15.22
CA ASN A 70 -4.92 -5.45 -15.23
C ASN A 70 -4.59 -4.94 -13.83
N THR A 71 -5.60 -4.60 -13.02
CA THR A 71 -5.40 -4.17 -11.63
C THR A 71 -4.67 -5.23 -10.82
N ILE A 72 -5.05 -6.51 -10.95
CA ILE A 72 -4.38 -7.62 -10.27
C ILE A 72 -2.90 -7.70 -10.70
N VAL A 73 -2.65 -7.73 -12.01
CA VAL A 73 -1.30 -7.88 -12.56
C VAL A 73 -0.41 -6.71 -12.14
N TYR A 74 -0.89 -5.47 -12.28
CA TYR A 74 -0.13 -4.28 -11.94
C TYR A 74 0.12 -4.16 -10.44
N SER A 75 -0.87 -4.51 -9.61
CA SER A 75 -0.68 -4.54 -8.15
C SER A 75 0.36 -5.58 -7.73
N ILE A 76 0.38 -6.77 -8.35
CA ILE A 76 1.39 -7.78 -8.05
C ILE A 76 2.78 -7.30 -8.48
N ILE A 77 2.94 -6.86 -9.73
CA ILE A 77 4.24 -6.43 -10.26
C ILE A 77 4.73 -5.21 -9.48
N GLY A 78 3.87 -4.20 -9.29
CA GLY A 78 4.20 -3.00 -8.52
C GLY A 78 4.63 -3.32 -7.10
N THR A 79 3.91 -4.19 -6.40
CA THR A 79 4.25 -4.62 -5.03
C THR A 79 5.60 -5.33 -4.97
N VAL A 80 5.86 -6.27 -5.87
CA VAL A 80 7.14 -7.01 -5.90
C VAL A 80 8.30 -6.05 -6.17
N CYS A 81 8.18 -5.17 -7.17
CA CYS A 81 9.19 -4.16 -7.46
C CYS A 81 9.40 -3.22 -6.26
N ALA A 82 8.31 -2.70 -5.69
CA ALA A 82 8.38 -1.77 -4.56
C ALA A 82 9.03 -2.39 -3.32
N LEU A 83 8.69 -3.63 -2.99
CA LEU A 83 9.33 -4.35 -1.88
C LEU A 83 10.82 -4.54 -2.12
N LEU A 84 11.18 -4.98 -3.32
CA LEU A 84 12.57 -5.22 -3.69
C LEU A 84 13.40 -3.93 -3.57
N PHE A 85 12.99 -2.86 -4.23
CA PHE A 85 13.75 -1.60 -4.25
C PHE A 85 13.73 -0.90 -2.88
N SER A 86 12.62 -0.97 -2.14
CA SER A 86 12.58 -0.44 -0.78
C SER A 86 13.49 -1.22 0.17
N ALA A 87 13.56 -2.55 0.08
CA ALA A 87 14.47 -3.35 0.89
C ALA A 87 15.93 -3.08 0.54
N LEU A 88 16.25 -3.02 -0.76
CA LEU A 88 17.59 -2.70 -1.26
C LEU A 88 18.07 -1.31 -0.83
N LEU A 89 17.16 -0.36 -0.70
CA LEU A 89 17.48 0.99 -0.20
C LEU A 89 17.55 1.02 1.33
N ALA A 90 16.60 0.39 2.01
CA ALA A 90 16.47 0.46 3.47
C ALA A 90 17.59 -0.29 4.20
N TYR A 91 18.03 -1.44 3.67
CA TYR A 91 19.05 -2.27 4.33
C TYR A 91 20.42 -1.60 4.43
N PRO A 92 21.03 -1.08 3.35
CA PRO A 92 22.28 -0.33 3.47
C PRO A 92 22.15 0.90 4.36
N LEU A 93 21.02 1.61 4.29
CA LEU A 93 20.76 2.79 5.14
C LEU A 93 20.63 2.44 6.63
N SER A 94 20.42 1.18 6.98
CA SER A 94 20.43 0.73 8.37
C SER A 94 21.85 0.50 8.91
N LYS A 95 22.88 0.44 8.03
CA LYS A 95 24.25 0.16 8.43
C LYS A 95 24.98 1.45 8.81
N ALA A 96 25.67 1.43 9.96
CA ALA A 96 26.44 2.56 10.45
C ALA A 96 27.67 2.85 9.57
N GLU A 97 28.21 1.82 8.93
CA GLU A 97 29.40 1.85 8.08
C GLU A 97 29.16 2.48 6.70
N LEU A 98 27.88 2.70 6.32
CA LEU A 98 27.56 3.28 5.01
C LEU A 98 28.09 4.70 4.90
N TYR A 99 29.09 4.88 4.04
CA TYR A 99 29.63 6.19 3.76
C TYR A 99 28.53 7.14 3.20
N GLY A 100 28.37 8.31 3.82
CA GLY A 100 27.33 9.25 3.43
C GLY A 100 25.89 8.85 3.83
N GLY A 101 25.69 7.72 4.50
CA GLY A 101 24.35 7.20 4.86
C GLY A 101 23.49 8.22 5.62
N LYS A 102 24.08 9.04 6.51
CA LYS A 102 23.37 10.10 7.22
C LYS A 102 22.86 11.20 6.27
N ALA A 103 23.65 11.58 5.27
CA ALA A 103 23.25 12.59 4.29
C ALA A 103 22.15 12.05 3.36
N ILE A 104 22.32 10.84 2.86
CA ILE A 104 21.32 10.13 2.02
C ILE A 104 20.00 10.01 2.78
N ASN A 105 20.02 9.59 4.04
CA ASN A 105 18.81 9.44 4.85
C ASN A 105 18.11 10.80 5.06
N LYS A 106 18.85 11.89 5.33
CA LYS A 106 18.26 13.23 5.41
C LYS A 106 17.65 13.68 4.10
N PHE A 107 18.31 13.39 2.97
CA PHE A 107 17.81 13.73 1.64
C PHE A 107 16.51 12.97 1.32
N ILE A 108 16.45 11.69 1.61
CA ILE A 108 15.25 10.87 1.41
C ILE A 108 14.09 11.39 2.27
N ILE A 109 14.35 11.73 3.56
CA ILE A 109 13.34 12.34 4.43
C ILE A 109 12.88 13.69 3.87
N PHE A 110 13.80 14.51 3.37
CA PHE A 110 13.46 15.79 2.75
C PHE A 110 12.48 15.61 1.57
N THR A 111 12.71 14.63 0.69
CA THR A 111 11.81 14.35 -0.44
C THR A 111 10.38 13.97 -0.02
N MET A 112 10.19 13.49 1.20
CA MET A 112 8.86 13.17 1.72
C MET A 112 7.98 14.42 1.91
N TYR A 113 8.59 15.55 2.24
CA TYR A 113 7.89 16.81 2.51
C TYR A 113 7.81 17.74 1.30
N PHE A 114 8.57 17.46 0.25
CA PHE A 114 8.63 18.28 -0.96
C PHE A 114 8.23 17.46 -2.17
N SER A 115 7.04 17.72 -2.68
CA SER A 115 6.52 17.15 -3.93
C SER A 115 6.43 18.24 -4.98
N GLY A 116 6.78 17.90 -6.21
CA GLY A 116 6.59 18.80 -7.35
C GLY A 116 5.12 19.05 -7.70
N GLY A 117 4.24 18.18 -7.21
CA GLY A 117 2.83 18.20 -7.55
C GLY A 117 2.51 17.40 -8.81
N MET A 118 1.22 17.29 -9.11
CA MET A 118 0.69 16.47 -10.20
C MET A 118 1.19 16.89 -11.58
N ILE A 119 1.13 18.19 -11.90
CA ILE A 119 1.50 18.71 -13.23
C ILE A 119 2.98 18.45 -13.55
N PRO A 120 3.96 18.79 -12.69
CA PRO A 120 5.36 18.44 -12.91
C PRO A 120 5.62 16.94 -13.05
N ASN A 121 4.94 16.10 -12.27
CA ASN A 121 5.06 14.65 -12.38
C ASN A 121 4.56 14.17 -13.75
N TYR A 122 3.42 14.65 -14.21
CA TYR A 122 2.91 14.33 -15.55
C TYR A 122 3.87 14.74 -16.65
N ILE A 123 4.39 15.97 -16.61
CA ILE A 123 5.37 16.46 -17.58
C ILE A 123 6.63 15.58 -17.59
N LEU A 124 7.10 15.17 -16.41
CA LEU A 124 8.24 14.26 -16.28
C LEU A 124 7.95 12.91 -16.94
N MET A 125 6.80 12.29 -16.66
CA MET A 125 6.41 11.00 -17.26
C MET A 125 6.34 11.09 -18.79
N VAL A 126 5.75 12.16 -19.31
CA VAL A 126 5.69 12.40 -20.77
C VAL A 126 7.09 12.60 -21.37
N SER A 127 7.96 13.38 -20.70
CA SER A 127 9.33 13.63 -21.18
C SER A 127 10.21 12.37 -21.18
N LEU A 128 9.94 11.43 -20.27
CA LEU A 128 10.60 10.13 -20.21
C LEU A 128 10.01 9.10 -21.20
N GLY A 129 8.96 9.46 -21.96
CA GLY A 129 8.30 8.57 -22.90
C GLY A 129 7.49 7.44 -22.23
N LEU A 130 7.12 7.62 -20.95
CA LEU A 130 6.42 6.61 -20.15
C LEU A 130 4.90 6.71 -20.25
N ARG A 131 4.37 7.71 -20.99
CA ARG A 131 2.93 7.87 -21.16
C ARG A 131 2.27 6.61 -21.71
N ASP A 132 1.10 6.26 -21.16
CA ASP A 132 0.30 5.09 -21.54
C ASP A 132 1.06 3.74 -21.44
N THR A 133 2.00 3.62 -20.51
CA THR A 133 2.76 2.40 -20.26
C THR A 133 2.54 1.88 -18.83
N VAL A 134 2.74 0.58 -18.62
CA VAL A 134 2.71 -0.02 -17.26
C VAL A 134 3.77 0.61 -16.34
N ALA A 135 4.86 1.11 -16.92
CA ALA A 135 5.92 1.76 -16.17
C ALA A 135 5.48 3.08 -15.54
N SER A 136 4.58 3.85 -16.19
CA SER A 136 4.04 5.08 -15.60
C SER A 136 3.25 4.83 -14.32
N PHE A 137 2.58 3.70 -14.23
CA PHE A 137 1.84 3.29 -13.04
C PHE A 137 2.76 2.75 -11.92
N ILE A 138 3.82 2.02 -12.26
CA ILE A 138 4.67 1.35 -11.27
C ILE A 138 5.73 2.29 -10.70
N LEU A 139 6.42 3.06 -11.56
CA LEU A 139 7.62 3.81 -11.17
C LEU A 139 7.37 4.90 -10.12
N PRO A 140 6.31 5.73 -10.20
CA PRO A 140 6.07 6.77 -9.21
C PRO A 140 5.84 6.21 -7.80
N GLY A 141 5.13 5.09 -7.71
CA GLY A 141 4.79 4.42 -6.46
C GLY A 141 5.86 3.46 -5.92
N MET A 142 6.92 3.17 -6.72
CA MET A 142 7.87 2.09 -6.44
C MET A 142 8.70 2.31 -5.17
N ILE A 143 9.03 3.55 -4.82
CA ILE A 143 9.78 3.88 -3.61
C ILE A 143 8.98 4.90 -2.78
N SER A 144 8.32 4.41 -1.74
CA SER A 144 7.72 5.26 -0.73
C SER A 144 8.74 5.53 0.38
N THR A 145 9.11 6.79 0.56
CA THR A 145 10.04 7.20 1.63
C THR A 145 9.59 6.72 3.00
N TYR A 146 8.30 6.80 3.29
CA TYR A 146 7.74 6.35 4.55
C TYR A 146 7.97 4.84 4.77
N TYR A 147 7.73 4.01 3.75
CA TYR A 147 7.92 2.55 3.86
C TYR A 147 9.39 2.17 3.93
N VAL A 148 10.26 2.90 3.24
CA VAL A 148 11.73 2.73 3.36
C VAL A 148 12.19 3.00 4.79
N ILE A 149 11.69 4.06 5.43
CA ILE A 149 12.03 4.39 6.83
C ILE A 149 11.54 3.29 7.79
N LEU A 150 10.32 2.76 7.59
CA LEU A 150 9.79 1.66 8.39
C LEU A 150 10.65 0.40 8.24
N MET A 151 10.98 0.00 7.01
CA MET A 151 11.85 -1.14 6.76
C MET A 151 13.25 -0.94 7.35
N ARG A 152 13.83 0.25 7.19
CA ARG A 152 15.12 0.61 7.80
C ARG A 152 15.07 0.49 9.32
N SER A 153 14.01 0.99 9.94
CA SER A 153 13.85 0.90 11.40
C SER A 153 13.79 -0.53 11.88
N PHE A 154 13.17 -1.43 11.12
CA PHE A 154 13.19 -2.85 11.42
C PHE A 154 14.58 -3.46 11.24
N PHE A 155 15.27 -3.19 10.13
CA PHE A 155 16.62 -3.70 9.89
C PHE A 155 17.62 -3.25 10.98
N LEU A 156 17.40 -2.10 11.61
CA LEU A 156 18.22 -1.67 12.76
C LEU A 156 18.04 -2.55 14.02
N THR A 157 16.95 -3.30 14.09
CA THR A 157 16.70 -4.22 15.24
C THR A 157 17.30 -5.60 15.03
N LEU A 158 17.82 -5.90 13.85
CA LEU A 158 18.47 -7.19 13.59
C LEU A 158 19.78 -7.30 14.38
N PRO A 159 20.03 -8.44 15.04
CA PRO A 159 21.29 -8.69 15.74
C PRO A 159 22.47 -8.65 14.76
N ARG A 160 23.47 -7.82 15.05
CA ARG A 160 24.68 -7.71 14.22
C ARG A 160 25.51 -8.98 14.22
N GLU A 161 25.49 -9.70 15.31
CA GLU A 161 26.21 -10.95 15.51
C GLU A 161 25.86 -12.01 14.45
N LEU A 162 24.61 -12.02 13.96
CA LEU A 162 24.19 -12.94 12.90
C LEU A 162 24.77 -12.55 11.53
N GLU A 163 24.90 -11.25 11.27
CA GLU A 163 25.52 -10.76 10.03
C GLU A 163 27.04 -11.00 10.04
N GLU A 164 27.69 -10.69 11.17
CA GLU A 164 29.12 -10.94 11.37
C GLU A 164 29.47 -12.44 11.28
N ALA A 165 28.64 -13.31 11.86
CA ALA A 165 28.80 -14.77 11.72
C ALA A 165 28.70 -15.20 10.25
N GLY A 166 27.74 -14.66 9.49
CA GLY A 166 27.62 -14.93 8.06
C GLY A 166 28.84 -14.47 7.25
N GLU A 167 29.44 -13.31 7.61
CA GLU A 167 30.66 -12.83 6.97
C GLU A 167 31.87 -13.73 7.31
N ILE A 168 31.98 -14.23 8.54
CA ILE A 168 33.00 -15.20 8.95
C ILE A 168 32.84 -16.50 8.17
N ASP A 169 31.60 -16.94 7.91
CA ASP A 169 31.27 -18.10 7.09
C ASP A 169 31.50 -17.88 5.57
N GLY A 170 32.03 -16.71 5.18
CA GLY A 170 32.41 -16.39 3.81
C GLY A 170 31.27 -15.76 2.96
N LEU A 171 30.16 -15.32 3.56
CA LEU A 171 29.15 -14.58 2.83
C LEU A 171 29.65 -13.15 2.56
N ASP A 172 29.47 -12.71 1.32
CA ASP A 172 29.59 -11.29 0.98
C ASP A 172 28.36 -10.50 1.47
N LYS A 173 28.39 -9.18 1.34
CA LYS A 173 27.27 -8.31 1.78
C LYS A 173 25.95 -8.64 1.11
N TRP A 174 25.94 -9.13 -0.13
CA TRP A 174 24.75 -9.61 -0.83
C TRP A 174 24.26 -10.94 -0.26
N GLY A 175 25.18 -11.85 0.05
CA GLY A 175 24.85 -13.11 0.71
C GLY A 175 24.22 -12.89 2.09
N VAL A 176 24.78 -11.99 2.89
CA VAL A 176 24.21 -11.60 4.19
C VAL A 176 22.80 -10.99 4.01
N PHE A 177 22.63 -10.10 3.04
CA PHE A 177 21.30 -9.50 2.77
C PHE A 177 20.25 -10.58 2.44
N TRP A 178 20.53 -11.44 1.44
CA TRP A 178 19.53 -12.39 0.96
C TRP A 178 19.33 -13.60 1.85
N ARG A 179 20.40 -14.10 2.50
CA ARG A 179 20.34 -15.35 3.27
C ARG A 179 20.11 -15.14 4.75
N ILE A 180 20.38 -13.95 5.29
CA ILE A 180 20.24 -13.66 6.71
C ILE A 180 19.21 -12.55 6.92
N ALA A 181 19.45 -11.34 6.40
CA ALA A 181 18.61 -10.18 6.69
C ALA A 181 17.16 -10.35 6.18
N ILE A 182 16.95 -10.72 4.92
CA ILE A 182 15.61 -10.90 4.34
C ILE A 182 14.80 -12.00 5.04
N PRO A 183 15.33 -13.22 5.29
CA PRO A 183 14.60 -14.25 6.01
C PRO A 183 14.21 -13.88 7.45
N LEU A 184 15.08 -13.16 8.16
CA LEU A 184 14.78 -12.65 9.51
C LEU A 184 13.76 -11.51 9.50
N SER A 185 13.59 -10.85 8.35
CA SER A 185 12.70 -9.70 8.18
C SER A 185 11.32 -10.07 7.64
N LYS A 186 10.93 -11.33 7.65
CA LYS A 186 9.59 -11.77 7.19
C LYS A 186 8.43 -10.96 7.78
N PRO A 187 8.41 -10.59 9.07
CA PRO A 187 7.30 -9.81 9.63
C PRO A 187 7.14 -8.43 8.96
N ILE A 188 8.23 -7.70 8.77
CA ILE A 188 8.16 -6.38 8.12
C ILE A 188 7.87 -6.52 6.62
N ILE A 189 8.41 -7.54 5.95
CA ILE A 189 8.13 -7.80 4.53
C ILE A 189 6.64 -8.08 4.35
N ALA A 190 6.02 -8.91 5.18
CA ALA A 190 4.60 -9.20 5.12
C ALA A 190 3.75 -7.93 5.34
N THR A 191 4.12 -7.09 6.30
CA THR A 191 3.44 -5.81 6.56
C THR A 191 3.56 -4.86 5.37
N MET A 192 4.76 -4.71 4.81
CA MET A 192 4.99 -3.85 3.65
C MET A 192 4.31 -4.39 2.39
N THR A 193 4.23 -5.73 2.23
CA THR A 193 3.47 -6.35 1.15
C THR A 193 2.01 -5.90 1.21
N LEU A 194 1.39 -5.95 2.38
CA LEU A 194 0.01 -5.50 2.56
C LEU A 194 -0.14 -4.01 2.18
N PHE A 195 0.77 -3.15 2.66
CA PHE A 195 0.70 -1.72 2.39
C PHE A 195 0.87 -1.40 0.90
N TYR A 196 1.83 -2.02 0.23
CA TYR A 196 2.03 -1.81 -1.21
C TYR A 196 0.89 -2.40 -2.05
N VAL A 197 0.37 -3.59 -1.70
CA VAL A 197 -0.80 -4.15 -2.39
C VAL A 197 -1.99 -3.20 -2.29
N VAL A 198 -2.28 -2.67 -1.09
CA VAL A 198 -3.38 -1.72 -0.89
C VAL A 198 -3.13 -0.41 -1.64
N GLN A 199 -1.90 0.08 -1.68
CA GLN A 199 -1.54 1.28 -2.43
C GLN A 199 -1.82 1.08 -3.92
N TYR A 200 -1.24 0.09 -4.56
CA TYR A 200 -1.43 -0.17 -6.00
C TYR A 200 -2.85 -0.60 -6.37
N TRP A 201 -3.54 -1.31 -5.48
CA TRP A 201 -4.93 -1.69 -5.72
C TRP A 201 -5.88 -0.50 -5.76
N ASN A 202 -5.64 0.50 -4.92
CA ASN A 202 -6.47 1.70 -4.83
C ASN A 202 -6.00 2.83 -5.75
N ASP A 203 -4.89 2.64 -6.45
CA ASP A 203 -4.40 3.63 -7.39
C ASP A 203 -5.28 3.65 -8.63
N TRP A 204 -5.80 4.84 -8.97
CA TRP A 204 -6.75 5.05 -10.06
C TRP A 204 -6.35 6.22 -10.96
N PHE A 205 -5.27 6.92 -10.59
CA PHE A 205 -4.97 8.23 -11.15
C PHE A 205 -3.77 8.24 -12.08
N ASP A 206 -2.79 7.35 -11.90
CA ASP A 206 -1.53 7.27 -12.65
C ASP A 206 -1.63 6.48 -13.97
#